data_d03363dfd4cdac5c6bc5658d8c98e684
#
_entry.id   d03363dfd4cdac5c6bc5658d8c98e684
#
_cell.length_a   1.000
_cell.length_b   1.000
_cell.length_c   1.000
_cell.angle_alpha   90.00
_cell.angle_beta   90.00
_cell.angle_gamma   90.00
#
_symmetry.space_group_name_H-M   'P 1'
#
loop_
_entity.id
_entity.type
_entity.pdbx_description
1 polymer ?
#
loop_
_entity_poly.entity_id
_entity_poly.type
_entity_poly.pdbx_seq_one_letter_code
_entity_poly.pdbx_strand_id
1 'polypeptide(L)'
;MDIRFDNVTVAVTGAGHGFGQAIARGFAALGANVFACDLAAAELAETAKAPGAITTDAFDLTAKGAAAGWIKRIEDTTGGAIEILISNAGGVRGQVMRPIEDISDEDWHAIIDINLHAAFALARAAAPGMKKASKGRIVTISSGAGLKASLTGIQAYGSAKHGLVGLTRQLAREFGPYGITVNSVAPGFVLSNPSSIKQFESYGEDGQKALIGRLAMRRLGSVEDVAHAVMFLASPYAGWVTGQVLPVDGGNA
;
A
#
# COMPACT_ATOMS: atom_id res chain seq x y z
N MET A 1 8.67 -20.15 12.37
CA MET A 1 7.43 -19.58 11.80
C MET A 1 7.59 -19.68 10.28
N ASP A 2 6.80 -20.52 9.63
CA ASP A 2 6.83 -20.65 8.17
C ASP A 2 5.58 -19.93 7.62
N ILE A 3 5.79 -18.79 6.95
CA ILE A 3 4.72 -18.02 6.34
C ILE A 3 4.57 -18.49 4.90
N ARG A 4 3.40 -19.07 4.59
CA ARG A 4 3.01 -19.53 3.26
C ARG A 4 1.64 -18.98 2.91
N PHE A 5 1.42 -18.78 1.60
CA PHE A 5 0.15 -18.31 1.06
C PHE A 5 -0.32 -19.21 -0.10
N ASP A 6 -0.05 -20.51 0.00
CA ASP A 6 -0.36 -21.47 -1.06
C ASP A 6 -1.84 -21.40 -1.46
N ASN A 7 -2.09 -21.10 -2.74
CA ASN A 7 -3.41 -20.93 -3.36
C ASN A 7 -4.27 -19.77 -2.81
N VAL A 8 -3.72 -18.89 -1.97
CA VAL A 8 -4.43 -17.72 -1.45
C VAL A 8 -4.55 -16.66 -2.54
N THR A 9 -5.75 -16.12 -2.75
CA THR A 9 -6.01 -15.03 -3.70
C THR A 9 -5.62 -13.69 -3.08
N VAL A 10 -4.61 -13.03 -3.67
CA VAL A 10 -4.05 -11.77 -3.20
C VAL A 10 -4.20 -10.68 -4.27
N ALA A 11 -4.82 -9.55 -3.92
CA ALA A 11 -4.92 -8.38 -4.77
C ALA A 11 -3.94 -7.29 -4.30
N VAL A 12 -3.06 -6.81 -5.18
CA VAL A 12 -2.04 -5.78 -4.87
C VAL A 12 -2.17 -4.61 -5.84
N THR A 13 -2.35 -3.40 -5.32
CA THR A 13 -2.43 -2.18 -6.15
C THR A 13 -1.13 -1.38 -6.13
N GLY A 14 -0.83 -0.65 -7.21
CA GLY A 14 0.42 0.10 -7.34
C GLY A 14 1.63 -0.84 -7.44
N ALA A 15 1.48 -1.94 -8.18
CA ALA A 15 2.45 -3.05 -8.21
C ALA A 15 3.51 -2.92 -9.33
N GLY A 16 3.53 -1.82 -10.08
CA GLY A 16 4.50 -1.62 -11.15
C GLY A 16 5.95 -1.49 -10.63
N HIS A 17 6.14 -0.86 -9.48
CA HIS A 17 7.48 -0.64 -8.91
C HIS A 17 7.46 -0.57 -7.37
N GLY A 18 8.64 -0.43 -6.77
CA GLY A 18 8.81 -0.13 -5.35
C GLY A 18 8.15 -1.13 -4.41
N PHE A 19 7.42 -0.62 -3.43
CA PHE A 19 6.77 -1.47 -2.42
C PHE A 19 5.77 -2.45 -3.04
N GLY A 20 4.90 -1.98 -3.94
CA GLY A 20 3.88 -2.82 -4.55
C GLY A 20 4.47 -3.97 -5.36
N GLN A 21 5.55 -3.72 -6.11
CA GLN A 21 6.30 -4.75 -6.83
C GLN A 21 6.91 -5.78 -5.89
N ALA A 22 7.62 -5.33 -4.84
CA ALA A 22 8.23 -6.21 -3.85
C ALA A 22 7.17 -7.06 -3.11
N ILE A 23 6.04 -6.45 -2.76
CA ILE A 23 4.91 -7.13 -2.11
C ILE A 23 4.33 -8.20 -3.05
N ALA A 24 4.01 -7.84 -4.30
CA ALA A 24 3.43 -8.78 -5.27
C ALA A 24 4.34 -9.98 -5.50
N ARG A 25 5.63 -9.73 -5.73
CA ARG A 25 6.65 -10.77 -5.91
C ARG A 25 6.85 -11.63 -4.66
N GLY A 26 6.84 -11.00 -3.48
CA GLY A 26 6.95 -11.70 -2.20
C GLY A 26 5.79 -12.67 -1.96
N PHE A 27 4.55 -12.26 -2.19
CA PHE A 27 3.39 -13.15 -2.10
C PHE A 27 3.44 -14.29 -3.11
N ALA A 28 3.79 -14.00 -4.37
CA ALA A 28 3.92 -15.01 -5.40
C ALA A 28 5.00 -16.06 -5.07
N ALA A 29 6.15 -15.64 -4.56
CA ALA A 29 7.21 -16.53 -4.09
C ALA A 29 6.78 -17.42 -2.92
N LEU A 30 5.79 -17.01 -2.15
CA LEU A 30 5.21 -17.76 -1.03
C LEU A 30 3.98 -18.59 -1.42
N GLY A 31 3.70 -18.73 -2.73
CA GLY A 31 2.67 -19.64 -3.27
C GLY A 31 1.31 -18.99 -3.52
N ALA A 32 1.17 -17.67 -3.38
CA ALA A 32 -0.09 -16.98 -3.62
C ALA A 32 -0.44 -16.88 -5.11
N ASN A 33 -1.74 -16.82 -5.41
CA ASN A 33 -2.27 -16.36 -6.69
C ASN A 33 -2.43 -14.83 -6.63
N VAL A 34 -1.47 -14.09 -7.19
CA VAL A 34 -1.41 -12.64 -7.09
C VAL A 34 -2.08 -11.99 -8.30
N PHE A 35 -3.00 -11.07 -8.03
CA PHE A 35 -3.55 -10.13 -8.99
C PHE A 35 -2.97 -8.76 -8.70
N ALA A 36 -2.25 -8.19 -9.65
CA ALA A 36 -1.50 -6.96 -9.50
C ALA A 36 -2.02 -5.89 -10.45
N CYS A 37 -2.25 -4.66 -9.98
CA CYS A 37 -2.60 -3.58 -10.87
C CYS A 37 -1.72 -2.34 -10.68
N ASP A 38 -1.56 -1.59 -11.78
CA ASP A 38 -0.89 -0.29 -11.82
C ASP A 38 -1.38 0.49 -13.06
N LEU A 39 -1.04 1.77 -13.12
CA LEU A 39 -1.21 2.58 -14.33
C LEU A 39 -0.13 2.25 -15.37
N ALA A 40 1.06 1.88 -14.93
CA ALA A 40 2.27 1.67 -15.71
C ALA A 40 2.36 0.22 -16.21
N ALA A 41 1.86 -0.05 -17.43
CA ALA A 41 1.79 -1.39 -18.01
C ALA A 41 3.17 -2.05 -18.21
N ALA A 42 4.18 -1.27 -18.59
CA ALA A 42 5.54 -1.80 -18.81
C ALA A 42 6.17 -2.30 -17.50
N GLU A 43 6.04 -1.52 -16.43
CA GLU A 43 6.54 -1.86 -15.10
C GLU A 43 5.78 -3.07 -14.51
N LEU A 44 4.47 -3.18 -14.77
CA LEU A 44 3.70 -4.36 -14.40
C LEU A 44 4.19 -5.62 -15.12
N ALA A 45 4.55 -5.51 -16.39
CA ALA A 45 5.12 -6.63 -17.14
C ALA A 45 6.45 -7.10 -16.53
N GLU A 46 7.29 -6.18 -16.03
CA GLU A 46 8.50 -6.53 -15.29
C GLU A 46 8.16 -7.21 -13.95
N THR A 47 7.12 -6.76 -13.27
CA THR A 47 6.67 -7.38 -12.00
C THR A 47 6.28 -8.84 -12.23
N ALA A 48 5.57 -9.13 -13.31
CA ALA A 48 5.10 -10.47 -13.66
C ALA A 48 6.19 -11.46 -14.08
N LYS A 49 7.43 -11.01 -14.34
CA LYS A 49 8.57 -11.91 -14.64
C LYS A 49 9.10 -12.67 -13.42
N ALA A 50 8.70 -12.29 -12.22
CA ALA A 50 9.10 -13.01 -11.02
C ALA A 50 8.51 -14.42 -10.99
N PRO A 51 9.19 -15.38 -10.34
CA PRO A 51 8.62 -16.72 -10.13
C PRO A 51 7.31 -16.66 -9.36
N GLY A 52 6.36 -17.54 -9.73
CA GLY A 52 5.04 -17.64 -9.11
C GLY A 52 3.92 -17.11 -9.99
N ALA A 53 2.70 -17.14 -9.49
CA ALA A 53 1.49 -16.76 -10.23
C ALA A 53 1.18 -15.27 -10.04
N ILE A 54 1.50 -14.44 -11.02
CA ILE A 54 1.15 -13.00 -11.02
C ILE A 54 0.37 -12.66 -12.29
N THR A 55 -0.90 -12.32 -12.12
CA THR A 55 -1.76 -11.78 -13.17
C THR A 55 -1.79 -10.26 -13.07
N THR A 56 -1.65 -9.55 -14.18
CA THR A 56 -1.52 -8.09 -14.19
C THR A 56 -2.63 -7.41 -14.98
N ASP A 57 -3.12 -6.28 -14.44
CA ASP A 57 -4.12 -5.41 -15.06
C ASP A 57 -3.64 -3.95 -15.06
N ALA A 58 -3.48 -3.34 -16.23
CA ALA A 58 -3.08 -1.93 -16.36
C ALA A 58 -4.30 -1.02 -16.51
N PHE A 59 -4.57 -0.17 -15.50
CA PHE A 59 -5.67 0.80 -15.54
C PHE A 59 -5.49 1.90 -14.48
N ASP A 60 -6.24 3.00 -14.63
CA ASP A 60 -6.30 4.06 -13.61
C ASP A 60 -7.29 3.66 -12.50
N LEU A 61 -6.76 3.41 -11.32
CA LEU A 61 -7.54 3.04 -10.14
C LEU A 61 -8.48 4.16 -9.66
N THR A 62 -8.21 5.41 -10.02
CA THR A 62 -9.05 6.57 -9.66
C THR A 62 -10.26 6.72 -10.58
N ALA A 63 -10.30 6.02 -11.71
CA ALA A 63 -11.43 6.07 -12.62
C ALA A 63 -12.70 5.50 -11.95
N LYS A 64 -13.83 6.12 -12.24
CA LYS A 64 -15.14 5.74 -11.66
C LYS A 64 -15.44 4.25 -11.89
N GLY A 65 -15.66 3.51 -10.81
CA GLY A 65 -15.98 2.08 -10.87
C GLY A 65 -14.80 1.15 -11.11
N ALA A 66 -13.58 1.65 -11.35
CA ALA A 66 -12.42 0.83 -11.67
C ALA A 66 -12.09 -0.17 -10.55
N ALA A 67 -12.06 0.26 -9.30
CA ALA A 67 -11.83 -0.61 -8.15
C ALA A 67 -12.86 -1.76 -8.09
N ALA A 68 -14.15 -1.44 -8.21
CA ALA A 68 -15.22 -2.44 -8.15
C ALA A 68 -15.16 -3.42 -9.33
N GLY A 69 -14.92 -2.91 -10.54
CA GLY A 69 -14.75 -3.76 -11.74
C GLY A 69 -13.56 -4.70 -11.63
N TRP A 70 -12.45 -4.24 -11.06
CA TRP A 70 -11.26 -5.06 -10.88
C TRP A 70 -11.45 -6.16 -9.84
N ILE A 71 -11.98 -5.83 -8.66
CA ILE A 71 -12.31 -6.81 -7.62
C ILE A 71 -13.26 -7.87 -8.17
N LYS A 72 -14.33 -7.46 -8.88
CA LYS A 72 -15.27 -8.39 -9.49
C LYS A 72 -14.59 -9.33 -10.49
N ARG A 73 -13.70 -8.84 -11.38
CA ARG A 73 -12.97 -9.69 -12.32
C ARG A 73 -12.12 -10.74 -11.59
N ILE A 74 -11.45 -10.37 -10.50
CA ILE A 74 -10.66 -11.31 -9.71
C ILE A 74 -11.57 -12.40 -9.15
N GLU A 75 -12.69 -12.04 -8.52
CA GLU A 75 -13.63 -12.98 -7.93
C GLU A 75 -14.29 -13.88 -8.98
N ASP A 76 -14.65 -13.33 -10.15
CA ASP A 76 -15.17 -14.12 -11.28
C ASP A 76 -14.11 -15.12 -11.81
N THR A 77 -12.84 -14.71 -11.86
CA THR A 77 -11.73 -15.55 -12.37
C THR A 77 -11.39 -16.68 -11.40
N THR A 78 -11.41 -16.40 -10.11
CA THR A 78 -11.01 -17.37 -9.06
C THR A 78 -12.18 -18.21 -8.55
N GLY A 79 -13.40 -17.80 -8.85
CA GLY A 79 -14.63 -18.46 -8.34
C GLY A 79 -14.85 -18.23 -6.84
N GLY A 80 -14.10 -17.33 -6.20
CA GLY A 80 -14.15 -17.06 -4.77
C GLY A 80 -13.81 -15.62 -4.40
N ALA A 81 -13.98 -15.29 -3.12
CA ALA A 81 -13.63 -13.97 -2.61
C ALA A 81 -12.11 -13.75 -2.62
N ILE A 82 -11.70 -12.49 -2.78
CA ILE A 82 -10.32 -12.09 -2.48
C ILE A 82 -10.05 -12.31 -1.00
N GLU A 83 -8.97 -13.03 -0.68
CA GLU A 83 -8.62 -13.33 0.71
C GLU A 83 -7.70 -12.25 1.31
N ILE A 84 -6.83 -11.66 0.49
CA ILE A 84 -5.90 -10.60 0.92
C ILE A 84 -5.98 -9.44 -0.05
N LEU A 85 -6.21 -8.23 0.49
CA LEU A 85 -6.18 -6.98 -0.26
C LEU A 85 -5.06 -6.07 0.25
N ILE A 86 -4.13 -5.73 -0.62
CA ILE A 86 -3.05 -4.78 -0.35
C ILE A 86 -3.33 -3.48 -1.11
N SER A 87 -3.78 -2.47 -0.37
CA SER A 87 -4.00 -1.13 -0.92
C SER A 87 -2.72 -0.32 -0.79
N ASN A 88 -1.86 -0.44 -1.81
CA ASN A 88 -0.56 0.23 -1.86
C ASN A 88 -0.54 1.40 -2.83
N ALA A 89 -1.32 1.40 -3.90
CA ALA A 89 -1.36 2.52 -4.85
C ALA A 89 -1.50 3.86 -4.14
N GLY A 90 -0.65 4.83 -4.52
CA GLY A 90 -0.62 6.13 -3.87
C GLY A 90 0.64 6.92 -4.23
N GLY A 91 0.78 8.08 -3.63
CA GLY A 91 1.92 8.97 -3.82
C GLY A 91 1.51 10.42 -4.04
N VAL A 92 2.49 11.25 -4.39
CA VAL A 92 2.32 12.70 -4.52
C VAL A 92 1.97 13.16 -5.94
N ARG A 93 1.83 12.25 -6.91
CA ARG A 93 1.44 12.54 -8.31
C ARG A 93 2.28 13.63 -8.97
N GLY A 94 3.58 13.67 -8.67
CA GLY A 94 4.50 14.66 -9.21
C GLY A 94 4.41 16.07 -8.55
N GLN A 95 3.52 16.25 -7.57
CA GLN A 95 3.40 17.52 -6.87
C GLN A 95 4.57 17.75 -5.91
N VAL A 96 4.84 19.03 -5.67
CA VAL A 96 5.84 19.51 -4.72
C VAL A 96 5.18 20.44 -3.70
N MET A 97 5.88 20.73 -2.60
CA MET A 97 5.40 21.69 -1.59
C MET A 97 5.13 23.05 -2.22
N ARG A 98 3.95 23.60 -1.91
CA ARG A 98 3.52 24.95 -2.25
C ARG A 98 2.75 25.56 -1.06
N PRO A 99 2.66 26.92 -0.96
CA PRO A 99 1.73 27.56 -0.05
C PRO A 99 0.30 27.08 -0.25
N ILE A 100 -0.50 27.05 0.81
CA ILE A 100 -1.87 26.49 0.77
C ILE A 100 -2.77 27.26 -0.22
N GLU A 101 -2.58 28.54 -0.36
CA GLU A 101 -3.32 29.43 -1.26
C GLU A 101 -3.04 29.17 -2.74
N ASP A 102 -1.93 28.48 -3.07
CA ASP A 102 -1.53 28.15 -4.45
C ASP A 102 -1.94 26.73 -4.85
N ILE A 103 -2.64 26.00 -4.00
CA ILE A 103 -3.09 24.63 -4.29
C ILE A 103 -4.49 24.67 -4.89
N SER A 104 -4.63 24.18 -6.13
CA SER A 104 -5.93 24.03 -6.76
C SER A 104 -6.74 22.86 -6.18
N ASP A 105 -8.06 22.91 -6.32
CA ASP A 105 -8.95 21.81 -5.94
C ASP A 105 -8.59 20.52 -6.71
N GLU A 106 -8.17 20.64 -7.99
CA GLU A 106 -7.74 19.52 -8.81
C GLU A 106 -6.50 18.83 -8.24
N ASP A 107 -5.48 19.61 -7.88
CA ASP A 107 -4.26 19.10 -7.26
C ASP A 107 -4.56 18.42 -5.92
N TRP A 108 -5.43 19.03 -5.12
CA TRP A 108 -5.88 18.45 -3.86
C TRP A 108 -6.58 17.13 -4.09
N HIS A 109 -7.60 17.10 -4.95
CA HIS A 109 -8.39 15.89 -5.22
C HIS A 109 -7.55 14.78 -5.85
N ALA A 110 -6.64 15.08 -6.77
CA ALA A 110 -5.77 14.08 -7.39
C ALA A 110 -4.96 13.27 -6.35
N ILE A 111 -4.53 13.91 -5.25
CA ILE A 111 -3.82 13.21 -4.17
C ILE A 111 -4.78 12.48 -3.24
N ILE A 112 -5.91 13.11 -2.85
CA ILE A 112 -6.92 12.46 -2.00
C ILE A 112 -7.48 11.20 -2.68
N ASP A 113 -7.77 11.28 -3.97
CA ASP A 113 -8.39 10.19 -4.73
C ASP A 113 -7.50 8.96 -4.78
N ILE A 114 -6.23 9.11 -5.12
CA ILE A 114 -5.34 7.93 -5.22
C ILE A 114 -4.90 7.40 -3.84
N ASN A 115 -4.77 8.22 -2.81
CA ASN A 115 -4.24 7.79 -1.52
C ASN A 115 -5.31 7.36 -0.51
N LEU A 116 -6.53 7.93 -0.58
CA LEU A 116 -7.58 7.66 0.40
C LEU A 116 -8.85 7.09 -0.26
N HIS A 117 -9.38 7.77 -1.29
CA HIS A 117 -10.61 7.31 -1.94
C HIS A 117 -10.44 5.95 -2.62
N ALA A 118 -9.30 5.69 -3.27
CA ALA A 118 -9.00 4.41 -3.89
C ALA A 118 -8.99 3.26 -2.86
N ALA A 119 -8.38 3.46 -1.68
CA ALA A 119 -8.37 2.47 -0.61
C ALA A 119 -9.79 2.18 -0.07
N PHE A 120 -10.60 3.23 0.11
CA PHE A 120 -12.02 3.09 0.46
C PHE A 120 -12.78 2.30 -0.62
N ALA A 121 -12.62 2.64 -1.89
CA ALA A 121 -13.33 1.98 -2.99
C ALA A 121 -12.97 0.49 -3.12
N LEU A 122 -11.71 0.14 -2.94
CA LEU A 122 -11.21 -1.24 -2.92
C LEU A 122 -11.79 -2.03 -1.73
N ALA A 123 -11.70 -1.48 -0.52
CA ALA A 123 -12.22 -2.13 0.68
C ALA A 123 -13.74 -2.35 0.56
N ARG A 124 -14.48 -1.33 0.08
CA ARG A 124 -15.93 -1.44 -0.17
C ARG A 124 -16.27 -2.52 -1.18
N ALA A 125 -15.46 -2.67 -2.24
CA ALA A 125 -15.69 -3.67 -3.28
C ALA A 125 -15.39 -5.10 -2.79
N ALA A 126 -14.32 -5.31 -2.01
CA ALA A 126 -13.94 -6.62 -1.49
C ALA A 126 -14.81 -7.06 -0.28
N ALA A 127 -15.41 -6.12 0.45
CA ALA A 127 -16.13 -6.40 1.69
C ALA A 127 -17.24 -7.46 1.57
N PRO A 128 -18.12 -7.46 0.55
CA PRO A 128 -19.19 -8.45 0.46
C PRO A 128 -18.66 -9.89 0.35
N GLY A 129 -17.65 -10.11 -0.50
CA GLY A 129 -17.02 -11.42 -0.68
C GLY A 129 -16.33 -11.89 0.60
N MET A 130 -15.48 -11.04 1.21
CA MET A 130 -14.78 -11.35 2.45
C MET A 130 -15.74 -11.63 3.62
N LYS A 131 -16.80 -10.81 3.78
CA LYS A 131 -17.82 -11.01 4.82
C LYS A 131 -18.56 -12.34 4.64
N LYS A 132 -18.94 -12.67 3.40
CA LYS A 132 -19.60 -13.96 3.09
C LYS A 132 -18.67 -15.15 3.38
N ALA A 133 -17.37 -15.02 3.10
CA ALA A 133 -16.38 -16.04 3.38
C ALA A 133 -15.97 -16.11 4.87
N SER A 134 -16.37 -15.12 5.68
CA SER A 134 -15.94 -14.95 7.09
C SER A 134 -14.41 -15.00 7.24
N LYS A 135 -13.70 -14.47 6.26
CA LYS A 135 -12.23 -14.49 6.17
C LYS A 135 -11.73 -13.34 5.31
N GLY A 136 -10.70 -12.67 5.74
CA GLY A 136 -10.03 -11.63 4.93
C GLY A 136 -8.89 -10.96 5.67
N ARG A 137 -7.98 -10.39 4.90
CA ARG A 137 -6.88 -9.55 5.38
C ARG A 137 -6.80 -8.30 4.49
N ILE A 138 -6.89 -7.13 5.09
CA ILE A 138 -6.68 -5.87 4.38
C ILE A 138 -5.47 -5.18 4.98
N VAL A 139 -4.48 -4.87 4.15
CA VAL A 139 -3.31 -4.10 4.57
C VAL A 139 -3.21 -2.86 3.68
N THR A 140 -3.26 -1.68 4.29
CA THR A 140 -3.07 -0.41 3.61
C THR A 140 -1.63 0.07 3.77
N ILE A 141 -1.10 0.77 2.77
CA ILE A 141 0.21 1.41 2.88
C ILE A 141 0.01 2.91 3.15
N SER A 142 0.15 3.27 4.42
CA SER A 142 0.15 4.67 4.83
C SER A 142 1.53 5.30 4.58
N SER A 143 2.06 5.99 5.55
CA SER A 143 3.39 6.65 5.53
C SER A 143 3.69 7.16 6.95
N GLY A 144 4.93 7.48 7.25
CA GLY A 144 5.25 8.36 8.36
C GLY A 144 4.46 9.68 8.33
N ALA A 145 4.09 10.15 7.12
CA ALA A 145 3.21 11.30 6.89
C ALA A 145 1.75 11.08 7.35
N GLY A 146 1.35 9.89 7.71
CA GLY A 146 0.06 9.58 8.35
C GLY A 146 0.13 9.56 9.88
N LEU A 147 1.31 9.71 10.46
CA LEU A 147 1.56 9.69 11.90
C LEU A 147 2.06 11.02 12.44
N LYS A 148 2.72 11.83 11.60
CA LYS A 148 3.26 13.15 11.91
C LYS A 148 3.28 14.01 10.65
N ALA A 149 3.67 15.29 10.78
CA ALA A 149 3.79 16.18 9.62
C ALA A 149 4.70 15.56 8.54
N SER A 150 4.26 15.68 7.28
CA SER A 150 4.97 15.10 6.15
C SER A 150 6.27 15.83 5.83
N LEU A 151 7.35 15.09 5.59
CA LEU A 151 8.62 15.65 5.08
C LEU A 151 8.47 16.22 3.64
N THR A 152 7.44 15.80 2.91
CA THR A 152 7.17 16.36 1.57
C THR A 152 6.62 17.79 1.62
N GLY A 153 6.07 18.22 2.76
CA GLY A 153 5.36 19.49 2.91
C GLY A 153 4.05 19.57 2.12
N ILE A 154 3.59 18.49 1.50
CA ILE A 154 2.37 18.46 0.69
C ILE A 154 1.16 18.20 1.58
N GLN A 155 0.29 19.20 1.72
CA GLN A 155 -0.85 19.18 2.64
C GLN A 155 -1.84 18.06 2.31
N ALA A 156 -2.23 17.91 1.05
CA ALA A 156 -3.14 16.85 0.61
C ALA A 156 -2.59 15.43 0.91
N TYR A 157 -1.28 15.22 0.74
CA TYR A 157 -0.65 13.93 1.02
C TYR A 157 -0.67 13.59 2.51
N GLY A 158 -0.26 14.53 3.36
CA GLY A 158 -0.34 14.35 4.81
C GLY A 158 -1.77 14.08 5.28
N SER A 159 -2.74 14.86 4.78
CA SER A 159 -4.16 14.70 5.09
C SER A 159 -4.69 13.33 4.65
N ALA A 160 -4.38 12.91 3.41
CA ALA A 160 -4.81 11.61 2.90
C ALA A 160 -4.24 10.43 3.70
N LYS A 161 -2.95 10.50 4.07
CA LYS A 161 -2.30 9.42 4.84
C LYS A 161 -2.78 9.36 6.30
N HIS A 162 -3.12 10.49 6.93
CA HIS A 162 -3.82 10.50 8.23
C HIS A 162 -5.26 9.95 8.08
N GLY A 163 -5.98 10.37 7.03
CA GLY A 163 -7.31 9.82 6.71
C GLY A 163 -7.30 8.31 6.52
N LEU A 164 -6.26 7.77 5.87
CA LEU A 164 -6.08 6.34 5.66
C LEU A 164 -5.86 5.58 6.98
N VAL A 165 -5.14 6.16 7.94
CA VAL A 165 -5.01 5.62 9.31
C VAL A 165 -6.39 5.57 9.99
N GLY A 166 -7.18 6.64 9.89
CA GLY A 166 -8.56 6.68 10.39
C GLY A 166 -9.44 5.61 9.75
N LEU A 167 -9.42 5.50 8.42
CA LEU A 167 -10.16 4.49 7.67
C LEU A 167 -9.78 3.06 8.11
N THR A 168 -8.49 2.77 8.25
CA THR A 168 -7.98 1.46 8.72
C THR A 168 -8.61 1.07 10.06
N ARG A 169 -8.62 1.99 11.03
CA ARG A 169 -9.19 1.76 12.37
C ARG A 169 -10.69 1.54 12.34
N GLN A 170 -11.42 2.29 11.53
CA GLN A 170 -12.89 2.14 11.42
C GLN A 170 -13.26 0.82 10.75
N LEU A 171 -12.59 0.46 9.65
CA LEU A 171 -12.83 -0.81 8.96
C LEU A 171 -12.45 -2.02 9.84
N ALA A 172 -11.40 -1.92 10.66
CA ALA A 172 -11.03 -2.98 11.61
C ALA A 172 -12.15 -3.30 12.60
N ARG A 173 -12.84 -2.27 13.11
CA ARG A 173 -13.99 -2.45 14.01
C ARG A 173 -15.21 -3.02 13.29
N GLU A 174 -15.50 -2.53 12.08
CA GLU A 174 -16.63 -2.99 11.28
C GLU A 174 -16.46 -4.45 10.83
N PHE A 175 -15.26 -4.82 10.41
CA PHE A 175 -15.00 -6.12 9.77
C PHE A 175 -14.58 -7.23 10.76
N GLY A 176 -14.15 -6.86 11.96
CA GLY A 176 -13.74 -7.79 13.02
C GLY A 176 -14.75 -8.90 13.30
N PRO A 177 -16.07 -8.62 13.43
CA PRO A 177 -17.09 -9.67 13.63
C PRO A 177 -17.15 -10.73 12.52
N TYR A 178 -16.58 -10.45 11.36
CA TYR A 178 -16.51 -11.37 10.22
C TYR A 178 -15.14 -12.08 10.10
N GLY A 179 -14.28 -12.01 11.12
CA GLY A 179 -12.95 -12.63 11.06
C GLY A 179 -11.96 -11.94 10.13
N ILE A 180 -12.25 -10.71 9.70
CA ILE A 180 -11.42 -9.93 8.79
C ILE A 180 -10.56 -8.97 9.60
N THR A 181 -9.24 -8.98 9.38
CA THR A 181 -8.34 -7.97 9.97
C THR A 181 -8.04 -6.86 8.97
N VAL A 182 -7.93 -5.62 9.47
CA VAL A 182 -7.56 -4.45 8.69
C VAL A 182 -6.45 -3.71 9.41
N ASN A 183 -5.28 -3.64 8.78
CA ASN A 183 -4.09 -3.01 9.35
C ASN A 183 -3.43 -2.06 8.33
N SER A 184 -2.49 -1.27 8.79
CA SER A 184 -1.71 -0.38 7.95
C SER A 184 -0.21 -0.54 8.22
N VAL A 185 0.61 -0.47 7.19
CA VAL A 185 2.05 -0.26 7.32
C VAL A 185 2.32 1.21 7.02
N ALA A 186 3.17 1.84 7.84
CA ALA A 186 3.60 3.22 7.67
C ALA A 186 5.13 3.26 7.41
N PRO A 187 5.56 3.20 6.13
CA PRO A 187 6.96 3.25 5.79
C PRO A 187 7.62 4.55 6.20
N GLY A 188 8.88 4.47 6.61
CA GLY A 188 9.80 5.60 6.68
C GLY A 188 10.33 6.00 5.31
N PHE A 189 11.51 6.64 5.29
CA PHE A 189 12.14 7.03 4.05
C PHE A 189 12.86 5.83 3.41
N VAL A 190 12.41 5.47 2.21
CA VAL A 190 12.94 4.35 1.41
C VAL A 190 13.09 4.80 -0.03
N LEU A 191 14.20 4.42 -0.68
CA LEU A 191 14.43 4.66 -2.11
C LEU A 191 13.62 3.67 -2.95
N SER A 192 12.32 3.89 -3.03
CA SER A 192 11.36 2.95 -3.63
C SER A 192 10.92 3.32 -5.06
N ASN A 193 11.23 4.53 -5.50
CA ASN A 193 10.82 5.04 -6.82
C ASN A 193 11.70 6.23 -7.24
N PRO A 194 11.65 6.67 -8.53
CA PRO A 194 12.46 7.79 -9.01
C PRO A 194 12.29 9.08 -8.23
N SER A 195 11.08 9.36 -7.69
CA SER A 195 10.84 10.57 -6.90
C SER A 195 11.57 10.54 -5.56
N SER A 196 11.57 9.40 -4.87
CA SER A 196 12.29 9.24 -3.59
C SER A 196 13.81 9.30 -3.78
N ILE A 197 14.31 8.78 -4.92
CA ILE A 197 15.73 8.88 -5.29
C ILE A 197 16.11 10.34 -5.51
N LYS A 198 15.37 11.06 -6.36
CA LYS A 198 15.60 12.50 -6.60
C LYS A 198 15.52 13.33 -5.32
N GLN A 199 14.55 13.02 -4.45
CA GLN A 199 14.43 13.68 -3.16
C GLN A 199 15.66 13.45 -2.29
N PHE A 200 16.16 12.23 -2.22
CA PHE A 200 17.37 11.90 -1.46
C PHE A 200 18.61 12.59 -2.02
N GLU A 201 18.77 12.59 -3.35
CA GLU A 201 19.86 13.30 -4.04
C GLU A 201 19.81 14.82 -3.77
N SER A 202 18.62 15.41 -3.71
CA SER A 202 18.47 16.85 -3.45
C SER A 202 18.93 17.29 -2.06
N TYR A 203 19.07 16.36 -1.11
CA TYR A 203 19.56 16.68 0.24
C TYR A 203 21.08 16.93 0.29
N GLY A 204 21.82 16.53 -0.73
CA GLY A 204 23.28 16.56 -0.74
C GLY A 204 23.90 15.64 0.32
N GLU A 205 25.22 15.50 0.35
CA GLU A 205 25.87 14.55 1.25
C GLU A 205 25.59 14.77 2.73
N ASP A 206 25.61 16.03 3.18
CA ASP A 206 25.40 16.33 4.59
C ASP A 206 23.91 16.10 5.01
N GLY A 207 22.96 16.47 4.15
CA GLY A 207 21.55 16.19 4.39
C GLY A 207 21.22 14.69 4.38
N GLN A 208 21.85 13.93 3.51
CA GLN A 208 21.75 12.46 3.46
C GLN A 208 22.31 11.83 4.75
N LYS A 209 23.51 12.26 5.18
CA LYS A 209 24.12 11.82 6.45
C LYS A 209 23.25 12.18 7.65
N ALA A 210 22.70 13.40 7.67
CA ALA A 210 21.79 13.85 8.73
C ALA A 210 20.49 13.05 8.76
N LEU A 211 19.90 12.73 7.61
CA LEU A 211 18.72 11.88 7.52
C LEU A 211 19.00 10.48 8.09
N ILE A 212 20.06 9.82 7.62
CA ILE A 212 20.47 8.49 8.09
C ILE A 212 20.82 8.54 9.59
N GLY A 213 21.46 9.63 10.03
CA GLY A 213 21.84 9.86 11.43
C GLY A 213 20.67 9.95 12.41
N ARG A 214 19.45 10.29 11.94
CA ARG A 214 18.22 10.31 12.77
C ARG A 214 17.58 8.93 12.91
N LEU A 215 17.89 7.99 12.03
CA LEU A 215 17.36 6.64 12.12
C LEU A 215 18.10 5.85 13.19
N ALA A 216 17.38 5.17 14.08
CA ALA A 216 17.99 4.30 15.09
C ALA A 216 18.83 3.20 14.43
N MET A 217 18.35 2.65 13.30
CA MET A 217 19.05 1.60 12.55
C MET A 217 20.23 2.11 11.72
N ARG A 218 20.48 3.43 11.64
CA ARG A 218 21.60 4.06 10.91
C ARG A 218 21.73 3.62 9.43
N ARG A 219 20.63 3.20 8.82
CA ARG A 219 20.51 2.88 7.40
C ARG A 219 19.12 3.27 6.87
N LEU A 220 19.02 3.51 5.58
CA LEU A 220 17.72 3.56 4.92
C LEU A 220 17.06 2.18 4.92
N GLY A 221 15.73 2.15 4.91
CA GLY A 221 14.98 0.93 4.68
C GLY A 221 15.09 0.47 3.22
N SER A 222 14.77 -0.80 2.99
CA SER A 222 14.57 -1.37 1.66
C SER A 222 13.08 -1.60 1.38
N VAL A 223 12.73 -1.88 0.14
CA VAL A 223 11.35 -2.24 -0.21
C VAL A 223 10.94 -3.57 0.41
N GLU A 224 11.90 -4.47 0.63
CA GLU A 224 11.71 -5.76 1.28
C GLU A 224 11.41 -5.60 2.77
N ASP A 225 12.03 -4.65 3.49
CA ASP A 225 11.69 -4.36 4.89
C ASP A 225 10.18 -4.09 5.05
N VAL A 226 9.59 -3.34 4.10
CA VAL A 226 8.16 -3.03 4.06
C VAL A 226 7.33 -4.25 3.63
N ALA A 227 7.76 -4.98 2.60
CA ALA A 227 7.06 -6.16 2.10
C ALA A 227 6.95 -7.25 3.18
N HIS A 228 8.01 -7.49 3.95
CA HIS A 228 8.00 -8.46 5.06
C HIS A 228 6.97 -8.10 6.14
N ALA A 229 6.86 -6.82 6.50
CA ALA A 229 5.86 -6.36 7.46
C ALA A 229 4.42 -6.56 6.93
N VAL A 230 4.20 -6.29 5.63
CA VAL A 230 2.91 -6.53 4.97
C VAL A 230 2.56 -8.01 4.99
N MET A 231 3.49 -8.88 4.60
CA MET A 231 3.26 -10.34 4.59
C MET A 231 2.98 -10.88 5.99
N PHE A 232 3.67 -10.37 7.02
CA PHE A 232 3.35 -10.71 8.42
C PHE A 232 1.91 -10.34 8.78
N LEU A 233 1.50 -9.08 8.53
CA LEU A 233 0.15 -8.60 8.86
C LEU A 233 -0.96 -9.31 8.05
N ALA A 234 -0.63 -9.82 6.85
CA ALA A 234 -1.53 -10.61 6.03
C ALA A 234 -1.55 -12.10 6.39
N SER A 235 -0.60 -12.58 7.19
CA SER A 235 -0.43 -13.99 7.53
C SER A 235 -1.44 -14.48 8.58
N PRO A 236 -1.64 -15.78 8.73
CA PRO A 236 -2.42 -16.36 9.83
C PRO A 236 -1.90 -15.98 11.22
N TYR A 237 -0.60 -15.70 11.35
CA TYR A 237 0.03 -15.33 12.62
C TYR A 237 -0.38 -13.95 13.15
N ALA A 238 -0.92 -13.10 12.28
CA ALA A 238 -1.48 -11.80 12.65
C ALA A 238 -3.02 -11.84 12.83
N GLY A 239 -3.62 -13.02 13.01
CA GLY A 239 -5.07 -13.18 13.11
C GLY A 239 -5.73 -12.44 14.29
N TRP A 240 -4.97 -12.02 15.28
CA TRP A 240 -5.43 -11.22 16.43
C TRP A 240 -4.90 -9.77 16.39
N VAL A 241 -4.27 -9.37 15.27
CA VAL A 241 -3.76 -8.01 15.05
C VAL A 241 -4.71 -7.31 14.08
N THR A 242 -5.46 -6.30 14.57
CA THR A 242 -6.36 -5.51 13.73
C THR A 242 -6.44 -4.06 14.21
N GLY A 243 -6.68 -3.13 13.31
CA GLY A 243 -6.73 -1.69 13.59
C GLY A 243 -5.36 -1.06 13.88
N GLN A 244 -4.27 -1.80 13.65
CA GLN A 244 -2.93 -1.33 13.95
C GLN A 244 -2.30 -0.57 12.78
N VAL A 245 -1.48 0.40 13.11
CA VAL A 245 -0.60 1.08 12.16
C VAL A 245 0.84 0.77 12.59
N LEU A 246 1.53 -0.02 11.78
CA LEU A 246 2.89 -0.46 12.07
C LEU A 246 3.90 0.45 11.35
N PRO A 247 4.66 1.30 12.08
CA PRO A 247 5.78 2.02 11.49
C PRO A 247 6.87 1.03 11.06
N VAL A 248 7.34 1.16 9.82
CA VAL A 248 8.50 0.43 9.29
C VAL A 248 9.48 1.50 8.79
N ASP A 249 10.18 2.13 9.72
CA ASP A 249 10.88 3.39 9.51
C ASP A 249 12.30 3.43 10.10
N GLY A 250 12.81 2.30 10.58
CA GLY A 250 14.13 2.20 11.15
C GLY A 250 14.28 2.94 12.49
N GLY A 251 13.16 3.20 13.19
CA GLY A 251 13.15 3.96 14.44
C GLY A 251 13.40 5.45 14.18
N ASN A 252 12.65 6.03 13.25
CA ASN A 252 12.69 7.46 12.95
C ASN A 252 11.98 8.26 14.05
N ALA A 253 12.75 8.88 14.91
CA ALA A 253 12.28 9.70 16.02
C ALA A 253 11.62 11.01 15.54
#